data_e205908d437a7b4eccee456afcc51e23
#
_entry.id   e205908d437a7b4eccee456afcc51e23
#
_cell.length_a   1.000
_cell.length_b   1.000
_cell.length_c   1.000
_cell.angle_alpha   90.00
_cell.angle_beta   90.00
_cell.angle_gamma   90.00
#
_symmetry.space_group_name_H-M   'P 1'
#
loop_
_entity.id
_entity.type
_entity.pdbx_description
1 polymer ?
#
loop_
_entity_poly.entity_id
_entity_poly.type
_entity_poly.pdbx_seq_one_letter_code
_entity_poly.pdbx_strand_id
1 'polypeptide(L)'
;MIPIKKVEEIISKHKELEKLLSSGEINPKEYATKSKEYSELNSIISTAKTYLNFEKEKQGLNEIINDSNSDKEMIELSKKELSDLNSNFIEAEKRIKIFLLP
;
A
#
# COMPACT_ATOMS: atom_id res chain seq x y z
N MET A 1 4.84 -9.91 -10.45
CA MET A 1 3.76 -9.00 -10.05
C MET A 1 2.79 -9.69 -9.11
N ILE A 2 2.38 -9.01 -8.06
CA ILE A 2 1.45 -9.59 -7.09
C ILE A 2 0.02 -9.33 -7.57
N PRO A 3 -0.88 -10.33 -7.53
CA PRO A 3 -2.29 -10.09 -7.85
C PRO A 3 -2.87 -8.99 -6.96
N ILE A 4 -3.50 -8.02 -7.57
CA ILE A 4 -4.10 -6.88 -6.86
C ILE A 4 -5.09 -7.35 -5.79
N LYS A 5 -5.86 -8.38 -6.09
CA LYS A 5 -6.82 -8.96 -5.17
C LYS A 5 -6.18 -9.40 -3.84
N LYS A 6 -4.99 -9.98 -3.91
CA LYS A 6 -4.26 -10.40 -2.70
C LYS A 6 -3.83 -9.21 -1.84
N VAL A 7 -3.43 -8.13 -2.49
CA VAL A 7 -3.05 -6.90 -1.78
C VAL A 7 -4.28 -6.24 -1.16
N GLU A 8 -5.40 -6.22 -1.89
CA GLU A 8 -6.67 -5.73 -1.37
C GLU A 8 -7.16 -6.54 -0.17
N GLU A 9 -6.93 -7.85 -0.16
CA GLU A 9 -7.27 -8.70 0.98
C GLU A 9 -6.49 -8.32 2.24
N ILE A 10 -5.22 -7.94 2.12
CA ILE A 10 -4.41 -7.45 3.24
C ILE A 10 -5.08 -6.22 3.86
N ILE A 11 -5.47 -5.26 3.04
CA ILE A 11 -6.09 -4.01 3.48
C ILE A 11 -7.45 -4.28 4.13
N SER A 12 -8.24 -5.13 3.49
CA SER A 12 -9.56 -5.52 3.97
C SER A 12 -9.50 -6.22 5.33
N LYS A 13 -8.59 -7.16 5.47
CA LYS A 13 -8.39 -7.91 6.72
C LYS A 13 -7.92 -7.01 7.85
N HIS A 14 -7.01 -6.11 7.55
CA HIS A 14 -6.54 -5.11 8.51
C HIS A 14 -7.71 -4.27 9.05
N LYS A 15 -8.57 -3.81 8.15
CA LYS A 15 -9.72 -3.00 8.52
C LYS A 15 -10.72 -3.78 9.36
N GLU A 16 -10.99 -5.03 9.01
CA GLU A 16 -11.87 -5.91 9.78
C GLU A 16 -11.37 -6.11 11.20
N LEU A 17 -10.08 -6.40 11.35
CA LEU A 17 -9.47 -6.61 12.67
C LEU A 17 -9.46 -5.33 13.50
N GLU A 18 -9.21 -4.18 12.88
CA GLU A 18 -9.26 -2.89 13.54
C GLU A 18 -10.64 -2.63 14.13
N LYS A 19 -11.69 -2.89 13.35
CA LYS A 19 -13.07 -2.75 13.82
C LYS A 19 -13.38 -3.72 14.95
N LEU A 20 -12.99 -4.98 14.81
CA LEU A 20 -13.26 -6.00 15.82
C LEU A 20 -12.58 -5.68 17.14
N LEU A 21 -11.29 -5.30 17.11
CA LEU A 21 -10.52 -5.01 18.30
C LEU A 21 -10.99 -3.73 19.00
N SER A 22 -11.53 -2.76 18.26
CA SER A 22 -12.03 -1.51 18.84
C SER A 22 -13.48 -1.59 19.27
N SER A 23 -14.22 -2.64 18.90
CA SER A 23 -15.64 -2.79 19.25
C SER A 23 -15.87 -3.14 20.72
N GLY A 24 -14.89 -3.76 21.36
CA GLY A 24 -15.04 -4.27 22.72
C GLY A 24 -15.88 -5.55 22.82
N GLU A 25 -16.31 -6.09 21.70
CA GLU A 25 -17.18 -7.27 21.65
C GLU A 25 -16.43 -8.58 21.36
N ILE A 26 -15.11 -8.53 21.40
CA ILE A 26 -14.29 -9.71 21.12
C ILE A 26 -14.19 -10.61 22.34
N ASN A 27 -14.28 -11.93 22.11
CA ASN A 27 -14.06 -12.93 23.13
C ASN A 27 -12.64 -12.82 23.69
N PRO A 28 -12.45 -12.76 25.04
CA PRO A 28 -11.11 -12.66 25.63
C PRO A 28 -10.13 -13.73 25.16
N LYS A 29 -10.61 -14.93 24.85
CA LYS A 29 -9.76 -16.03 24.34
C LYS A 29 -9.20 -15.75 22.96
N GLU A 30 -9.92 -14.97 22.16
CA GLU A 30 -9.52 -14.62 20.81
C GLU A 30 -8.74 -13.32 20.72
N TYR A 31 -8.82 -12.50 21.78
CA TYR A 31 -8.23 -11.17 21.77
C TYR A 31 -6.72 -11.20 21.48
N ALA A 32 -5.98 -12.05 22.17
CA ALA A 32 -4.52 -12.15 21.99
C ALA A 32 -4.16 -12.58 20.56
N THR A 33 -4.86 -13.57 20.03
CA THR A 33 -4.63 -14.07 18.65
C THR A 33 -4.96 -13.01 17.61
N LYS A 34 -6.07 -12.31 17.77
CA LYS A 34 -6.51 -11.27 16.85
C LYS A 34 -5.60 -10.03 16.93
N SER A 35 -5.14 -9.68 18.11
CA SER A 35 -4.20 -8.57 18.29
C SER A 35 -2.87 -8.84 17.62
N LYS A 36 -2.37 -10.08 17.71
CA LYS A 36 -1.14 -10.48 17.04
C LYS A 36 -1.30 -10.42 15.53
N GLU A 37 -2.39 -10.95 15.01
CA GLU A 37 -2.72 -10.91 13.58
C GLU A 37 -2.81 -9.48 13.07
N TYR A 38 -3.48 -8.60 13.81
CA TYR A 38 -3.58 -7.18 13.49
C TYR A 38 -2.20 -6.52 13.46
N SER A 39 -1.35 -6.80 14.44
CA SER A 39 0.01 -6.24 14.51
C SER A 39 0.85 -6.65 13.29
N GLU A 40 0.74 -7.90 12.86
CA GLU A 40 1.44 -8.40 11.68
C GLU A 40 0.97 -7.68 10.42
N LEU A 41 -0.35 -7.52 10.24
CA LEU A 41 -0.92 -6.78 9.12
C LEU A 41 -0.56 -5.30 9.18
N ASN A 42 -0.54 -4.72 10.37
CA ASN A 42 -0.20 -3.32 10.56
C ASN A 42 1.23 -3.01 10.09
N SER A 43 2.14 -3.98 10.16
CA SER A 43 3.52 -3.82 9.69
C SER A 43 3.63 -3.69 8.16
N ILE A 44 2.62 -4.15 7.41
CA ILE A 44 2.65 -4.17 5.95
C ILE A 44 1.60 -3.25 5.32
N ILE A 45 0.68 -2.69 6.10
CA ILE A 45 -0.48 -1.97 5.56
C ILE A 45 -0.11 -0.75 4.70
N SER A 46 0.86 0.07 5.13
CA SER A 46 1.28 1.24 4.35
C SER A 46 1.93 0.81 3.03
N THR A 47 2.69 -0.27 3.05
CA THR A 47 3.33 -0.84 1.86
C THR A 47 2.28 -1.37 0.88
N ALA A 48 1.23 -2.03 1.39
CA ALA A 48 0.12 -2.51 0.57
C ALA A 48 -0.61 -1.36 -0.12
N LYS A 49 -0.86 -0.28 0.60
CA LYS A 49 -1.50 0.92 0.04
C LYS A 49 -0.63 1.58 -1.03
N THR A 50 0.67 1.68 -0.79
CA THR A 50 1.63 2.19 -1.77
C THR A 50 1.59 1.38 -3.05
N TYR A 51 1.56 0.06 -2.93
CA TYR A 51 1.48 -0.84 -4.08
C TYR A 51 0.21 -0.61 -4.90
N LEU A 52 -0.95 -0.52 -4.24
CA LEU A 52 -2.23 -0.32 -4.94
C LEU A 52 -2.36 1.06 -5.59
N ASN A 53 -1.76 2.08 -5.01
CA ASN A 53 -1.86 3.45 -5.53
C ASN A 53 -0.85 3.75 -6.64
N PHE A 54 0.06 2.85 -6.93
CA PHE A 54 1.15 3.07 -7.88
C PHE A 54 0.67 3.50 -9.26
N GLU A 55 -0.26 2.76 -9.86
CA GLU A 55 -0.74 3.06 -11.23
C GLU A 55 -1.41 4.42 -11.31
N LYS A 56 -2.21 4.77 -10.30
CA LYS A 56 -2.91 6.05 -10.25
C LYS A 56 -1.92 7.22 -10.13
N GLU A 57 -0.93 7.09 -9.24
CA GLU A 57 0.08 8.11 -9.04
C GLU A 57 0.97 8.27 -10.28
N LYS A 58 1.35 7.15 -10.89
CA LYS A 58 2.12 7.13 -12.14
C LYS A 58 1.40 7.85 -13.25
N GLN A 59 0.11 7.58 -13.41
CA GLN A 59 -0.72 8.23 -14.41
C GLN A 59 -0.77 9.74 -14.20
N GLY A 60 -0.98 10.18 -12.95
CA GLY A 60 -1.00 11.60 -12.61
C GLY A 60 0.32 12.30 -12.95
N LEU A 61 1.45 11.67 -12.64
CA LEU A 61 2.76 12.23 -12.96
C LEU A 61 3.02 12.29 -14.47
N ASN A 62 2.62 11.26 -15.20
CA ASN A 62 2.75 11.24 -16.65
C ASN A 62 1.89 12.30 -17.33
N GLU A 63 0.71 12.59 -16.79
CA GLU A 63 -0.14 13.67 -17.29
C GLU A 63 0.55 15.02 -17.17
N ILE A 64 1.21 15.29 -16.05
CA ILE A 64 1.97 16.53 -15.85
C ILE A 64 3.14 16.61 -16.84
N ILE A 65 3.89 15.53 -16.99
CA ILE A 65 5.06 15.46 -17.87
C ILE A 65 4.67 15.72 -19.34
N ASN A 66 3.50 15.21 -19.75
CA ASN A 66 3.04 15.30 -21.14
C ASN A 66 2.13 16.49 -21.43
N ASP A 67 1.80 17.28 -20.41
CA ASP A 67 0.95 18.46 -20.59
C ASP A 67 1.78 19.62 -21.18
N SER A 68 1.31 20.16 -22.31
CA SER A 68 1.96 21.31 -22.98
C SER A 68 1.96 22.58 -22.12
N ASN A 69 1.07 22.67 -21.12
CA ASN A 69 0.98 23.81 -20.23
C ASN A 69 1.90 23.70 -19.01
N SER A 70 2.52 22.55 -18.78
CA SER A 70 3.46 22.38 -17.69
C SER A 70 4.76 23.10 -17.99
N ASP A 71 5.31 23.81 -17.00
CA ASP A 71 6.62 24.45 -17.19
C ASP A 71 7.75 23.42 -16.99
N LYS A 72 8.96 23.83 -17.34
CA LYS A 72 10.14 22.95 -17.32
C LYS A 72 10.43 22.43 -15.90
N GLU A 73 10.28 23.29 -14.90
CA GLU A 73 10.53 22.92 -13.50
C GLU A 73 9.55 21.87 -13.02
N MET A 74 8.25 22.02 -13.34
CA MET A 74 7.22 21.03 -13.01
C MET A 74 7.52 19.70 -13.68
N ILE A 75 7.93 19.70 -14.93
CA ILE A 75 8.24 18.49 -15.69
C ILE A 75 9.43 17.75 -15.03
N GLU A 76 10.49 18.48 -14.71
CA GLU A 76 11.68 17.87 -14.09
C GLU A 76 11.37 17.30 -12.71
N LEU A 77 10.60 18.02 -11.90
CA LEU A 77 10.17 17.56 -10.58
C LEU A 77 9.32 16.29 -10.70
N SER A 78 8.37 16.28 -11.65
CA SER A 78 7.50 15.12 -11.88
C SER A 78 8.27 13.91 -12.36
N LYS A 79 9.30 14.09 -13.19
CA LYS A 79 10.18 13.00 -13.63
C LYS A 79 10.95 12.40 -12.46
N LYS A 80 11.44 13.24 -11.55
CA LYS A 80 12.12 12.78 -10.35
C LYS A 80 11.18 12.01 -9.44
N GLU A 81 9.99 12.52 -9.21
CA GLU A 81 8.97 11.85 -8.41
C GLU A 81 8.57 10.51 -9.03
N LEU A 82 8.48 10.45 -10.36
CA LEU A 82 8.17 9.19 -11.05
C LEU A 82 9.28 8.15 -10.86
N SER A 83 10.54 8.57 -10.90
CA SER A 83 11.68 7.68 -10.64
C SER A 83 11.62 7.14 -9.20
N ASP A 84 11.35 8.00 -8.23
CA ASP A 84 11.22 7.61 -6.82
C ASP A 84 10.02 6.68 -6.62
N LEU A 85 8.91 6.97 -7.30
CA LEU A 85 7.70 6.14 -7.25
C LEU A 85 7.98 4.73 -7.76
N ASN A 86 8.69 4.60 -8.89
CA ASN A 86 9.07 3.31 -9.44
C ASN A 86 9.97 2.52 -8.48
N SER A 87 10.93 3.17 -7.86
CA SER A 87 11.82 2.53 -6.88
C SER A 87 11.05 2.06 -5.66
N ASN A 88 10.14 2.89 -5.15
CA ASN A 88 9.30 2.56 -4.01
C ASN A 88 8.35 1.40 -4.33
N PHE A 89 7.84 1.34 -5.56
CA PHE A 89 6.98 0.25 -6.01
C PHE A 89 7.73 -1.09 -6.02
N ILE A 90 8.95 -1.10 -6.54
CA ILE A 90 9.78 -2.31 -6.57
C ILE A 90 10.05 -2.81 -5.15
N GLU A 91 10.37 -1.91 -4.24
CA GLU A 91 10.60 -2.24 -2.84
C GLU A 91 9.32 -2.75 -2.16
N ALA A 92 8.19 -2.10 -2.42
CA ALA A 92 6.89 -2.52 -1.90
C ALA A 92 6.54 -3.93 -2.38
N GLU A 93 6.76 -4.23 -3.65
CA GLU A 93 6.51 -5.55 -4.21
C GLU A 93 7.33 -6.63 -3.49
N LYS A 94 8.61 -6.37 -3.27
CA LYS A 94 9.49 -7.31 -2.54
C LYS A 94 8.98 -7.58 -1.13
N ARG A 95 8.63 -6.52 -0.41
CA ARG A 95 8.16 -6.64 0.97
C ARG A 95 6.84 -7.39 1.07
N ILE A 96 5.92 -7.15 0.15
CA ILE A 96 4.65 -7.86 0.12
C ILE A 96 4.85 -9.34 -0.21
N LYS A 97 5.73 -9.64 -1.17
CA LYS A 97 6.04 -11.03 -1.51
C LYS A 97 6.58 -11.80 -0.31
N ILE A 98 7.48 -11.19 0.45
CA ILE A 98 8.03 -11.80 1.66
C ILE A 98 6.92 -11.99 2.71
N PHE A 99 6.07 -11.00 2.89
CA PHE A 99 4.94 -11.07 3.84
C PHE A 99 4.00 -12.21 3.51
N LEU A 100 3.76 -12.48 2.21
CA LEU A 100 2.83 -13.52 1.75
C LEU A 100 3.42 -14.93 1.78
N LEU A 101 4.72 -15.09 2.06
CA LEU A 101 5.32 -16.42 2.19
C LEU A 101 4.74 -17.16 3.40
N PRO A 102 4.45 -18.46 3.27
CA PRO A 102 3.94 -19.25 4.39
C PRO A 102 4.97 -19.45 5.52
#